data_369545a84f754070a0ac43591ecfff7b
#
_entry.id   369545a84f754070a0ac43591ecfff7b
#
_cell.length_a   1.000
_cell.length_b   1.000
_cell.length_c   1.000
_cell.angle_alpha   90.00
_cell.angle_beta   90.00
_cell.angle_gamma   90.00
#
_symmetry.space_group_name_H-M   'P 1'
#
loop_
_entity.id
_entity.type
_entity.pdbx_description
1 polymer ?
#
loop_
_entity_poly.entity_id
_entity_poly.type
_entity_poly.pdbx_seq_one_letter_code
_entity_poly.pdbx_strand_id
1 'polypeptide(L)'
;DSDDCLAPDALQKIVDRFEAQPEADSVLFRLVFWHADGRREPYPMQDTYDEEGRTAFADSLTWKIHGVYAVRASIHQRYPYDTSSHAYSDDNTTRLHFLASRRVVATDADYYYRQHDQSVTHRIDGHRFDYLLANESMKRQLLSLQVDDALVSLYENERWKNLIDVSLFYYLHHRQLSGE
;
A
#
# COMPACT_ATOMS: atom_id res chain seq x y z
N ASP A 1 -3.64 -8.23 7.94
CA ASP A 1 -2.95 -8.60 9.18
C ASP A 1 -3.78 -9.60 9.98
N SER A 2 -3.17 -10.21 11.01
CA SER A 2 -3.82 -11.29 11.77
C SER A 2 -4.93 -10.80 12.71
N ASP A 3 -5.03 -9.53 12.95
CA ASP A 3 -6.01 -8.84 13.80
C ASP A 3 -7.10 -8.11 13.01
N ASP A 4 -6.99 -8.10 11.69
CA ASP A 4 -7.99 -7.52 10.79
C ASP A 4 -9.12 -8.51 10.46
N CYS A 5 -10.23 -8.01 9.93
CA CYS A 5 -11.39 -8.82 9.59
C CYS A 5 -11.98 -8.46 8.22
N LEU A 6 -12.46 -9.47 7.51
CA LEU A 6 -13.31 -9.30 6.34
C LEU A 6 -14.80 -9.36 6.72
N ALA A 7 -15.62 -8.59 6.02
CA ALA A 7 -17.07 -8.81 6.07
C ALA A 7 -17.42 -10.23 5.55
N PRO A 8 -18.49 -10.87 6.03
CA PRO A 8 -18.82 -12.25 5.65
C PRO A 8 -19.01 -12.46 4.14
N ASP A 9 -19.43 -11.44 3.41
CA ASP A 9 -19.68 -11.45 1.96
C ASP A 9 -18.52 -10.87 1.13
N ALA A 10 -17.45 -10.40 1.78
CA ALA A 10 -16.38 -9.65 1.12
C ALA A 10 -15.67 -10.45 0.02
N LEU A 11 -15.37 -11.73 0.27
CA LEU A 11 -14.70 -12.58 -0.74
C LEU A 11 -15.61 -12.84 -1.95
N GLN A 12 -16.92 -13.04 -1.73
CA GLN A 12 -17.85 -13.19 -2.83
C GLN A 12 -17.93 -11.93 -3.69
N LYS A 13 -18.03 -10.76 -3.08
CA LYS A 13 -18.02 -9.47 -3.79
C LYS A 13 -16.75 -9.24 -4.61
N ILE A 14 -15.60 -9.67 -4.11
CA ILE A 14 -14.35 -9.62 -4.87
C ILE A 14 -14.43 -10.52 -6.11
N VAL A 15 -14.93 -11.76 -5.97
CA VAL A 15 -15.08 -12.68 -7.11
C VAL A 15 -16.06 -12.10 -8.12
N ASP A 16 -17.24 -11.66 -7.67
CA ASP A 16 -18.27 -11.05 -8.54
C ASP A 16 -17.72 -9.84 -9.30
N ARG A 17 -16.86 -9.03 -8.64
CA ARG A 17 -16.22 -7.88 -9.28
C ARG A 17 -15.24 -8.29 -10.38
N PHE A 18 -14.42 -9.32 -10.15
CA PHE A 18 -13.53 -9.87 -11.20
C PHE A 18 -14.30 -10.51 -12.36
N GLU A 19 -15.46 -11.10 -12.10
CA GLU A 19 -16.32 -11.69 -13.13
C GLU A 19 -17.03 -10.60 -13.96
N ALA A 20 -17.55 -9.56 -13.28
CA ALA A 20 -18.22 -8.45 -13.93
C ALA A 20 -17.26 -7.59 -14.79
N GLN A 21 -15.98 -7.55 -14.45
CA GLN A 21 -14.98 -6.76 -15.14
C GLN A 21 -13.70 -7.60 -15.39
N PRO A 22 -13.69 -8.42 -16.46
CA PRO A 22 -12.59 -9.35 -16.75
C PRO A 22 -11.22 -8.70 -16.99
N GLU A 23 -11.17 -7.42 -17.33
CA GLU A 23 -9.96 -6.61 -17.48
C GLU A 23 -9.40 -6.14 -16.13
N ALA A 24 -10.16 -6.23 -15.04
CA ALA A 24 -9.65 -5.94 -13.70
C ALA A 24 -8.62 -7.01 -13.30
N ASP A 25 -7.45 -6.56 -12.89
CA ASP A 25 -6.37 -7.41 -12.42
C ASP A 25 -6.13 -7.23 -10.90
N SER A 26 -6.52 -6.07 -10.36
CA SER A 26 -6.55 -5.78 -8.93
C SER A 26 -7.90 -5.18 -8.53
N VAL A 27 -8.44 -5.62 -7.39
CA VAL A 27 -9.73 -5.16 -6.83
C VAL A 27 -9.49 -4.67 -5.42
N LEU A 28 -9.70 -3.37 -5.19
CA LEU A 28 -9.57 -2.73 -3.89
C LEU A 28 -10.78 -3.05 -3.01
N PHE A 29 -10.55 -3.45 -1.77
CA PHE A 29 -11.61 -3.56 -0.78
C PHE A 29 -12.12 -2.16 -0.38
N ARG A 30 -13.30 -2.06 0.19
CA ARG A 30 -13.69 -0.88 0.95
C ARG A 30 -13.04 -0.97 2.33
N LEU A 31 -11.96 -0.20 2.52
CA LEU A 31 -11.21 -0.17 3.77
C LEU A 31 -11.96 0.66 4.82
N VAL A 32 -12.19 0.07 5.98
CA VAL A 32 -12.87 0.70 7.11
C VAL A 32 -11.96 0.62 8.35
N PHE A 33 -11.52 1.76 8.85
CA PHE A 33 -10.81 1.84 10.12
C PHE A 33 -11.75 1.46 11.26
N TRP A 34 -11.35 0.49 12.05
CA TRP A 34 -12.10 0.01 13.22
C TRP A 34 -11.35 0.34 14.49
N HIS A 35 -11.80 1.38 15.18
CA HIS A 35 -11.19 1.89 16.40
C HIS A 35 -11.56 1.06 17.62
N ALA A 36 -10.73 1.14 18.68
CA ALA A 36 -10.93 0.41 19.94
C ALA A 36 -12.23 0.79 20.68
N ASP A 37 -12.75 2.01 20.45
CA ASP A 37 -14.02 2.48 20.99
C ASP A 37 -15.25 1.97 20.20
N GLY A 38 -15.03 1.15 19.15
CA GLY A 38 -16.07 0.62 18.27
C GLY A 38 -16.45 1.53 17.11
N ARG A 39 -15.90 2.74 17.01
CA ARG A 39 -16.11 3.65 15.89
C ARG A 39 -15.55 3.06 14.61
N ARG A 40 -16.29 3.24 13.51
CA ARG A 40 -15.90 2.81 12.17
C ARG A 40 -15.84 4.02 11.25
N GLU A 41 -14.77 4.13 10.50
CA GLU A 41 -14.51 5.26 9.62
C GLU A 41 -13.99 4.75 8.28
N PRO A 42 -14.70 5.01 7.16
CA PRO A 42 -14.22 4.58 5.85
C PRO A 42 -12.96 5.35 5.45
N TYR A 43 -12.05 4.66 4.78
CA TYR A 43 -10.92 5.31 4.12
C TYR A 43 -11.44 6.28 3.04
N PRO A 44 -10.90 7.50 2.95
CA PRO A 44 -11.41 8.55 2.05
C PRO A 44 -11.03 8.29 0.59
N MET A 45 -11.57 7.23 0.01
CA MET A 45 -11.38 6.84 -1.39
C MET A 45 -12.73 6.82 -2.11
N GLN A 46 -12.73 7.06 -3.42
CA GLN A 46 -13.95 6.95 -4.21
C GLN A 46 -14.40 5.50 -4.36
N ASP A 47 -15.65 5.21 -4.00
CA ASP A 47 -16.25 3.86 -4.13
C ASP A 47 -16.32 3.37 -5.59
N THR A 48 -16.28 4.31 -6.55
CA THR A 48 -16.34 4.04 -7.99
C THR A 48 -14.96 4.06 -8.67
N TYR A 49 -13.88 3.92 -7.88
CA TYR A 49 -12.51 3.92 -8.44
C TYR A 49 -12.36 2.83 -9.51
N ASP A 50 -11.91 3.23 -10.69
CA ASP A 50 -11.67 2.37 -11.85
C ASP A 50 -10.64 3.03 -12.77
N GLU A 51 -9.37 2.66 -12.62
CA GLU A 51 -8.26 3.30 -13.30
C GLU A 51 -7.30 2.28 -13.93
N GLU A 52 -6.54 2.71 -14.91
CA GLU A 52 -5.41 1.94 -15.44
C GLU A 52 -4.33 1.77 -14.38
N GLY A 53 -3.60 0.64 -14.44
CA GLY A 53 -2.58 0.31 -13.45
C GLY A 53 -1.53 1.40 -13.25
N ARG A 54 -1.17 2.13 -14.31
CA ARG A 54 -0.24 3.26 -14.25
C ARG A 54 -0.78 4.41 -13.40
N THR A 55 -2.04 4.76 -13.56
CA THR A 55 -2.71 5.78 -12.74
C THR A 55 -2.83 5.30 -11.30
N ALA A 56 -3.22 4.04 -11.09
CA ALA A 56 -3.32 3.45 -9.77
C ALA A 56 -1.96 3.41 -9.03
N PHE A 57 -0.87 3.13 -9.74
CA PHE A 57 0.48 3.26 -9.20
C PHE A 57 0.73 4.69 -8.69
N ALA A 58 0.47 5.72 -9.51
CA ALA A 58 0.66 7.12 -9.14
C ALA A 58 -0.23 7.53 -7.95
N ASP A 59 -1.50 7.12 -7.97
CA ASP A 59 -2.46 7.38 -6.90
C ASP A 59 -2.06 6.69 -5.57
N SER A 60 -1.44 5.51 -5.63
CA SER A 60 -0.94 4.80 -4.44
C SER A 60 0.24 5.50 -3.77
N LEU A 61 1.06 6.25 -4.52
CA LEU A 61 2.19 7.00 -3.98
C LEU A 61 1.74 8.12 -3.04
N THR A 62 0.59 8.71 -3.32
CA THR A 62 0.03 9.82 -2.55
C THR A 62 -1.07 9.38 -1.57
N TRP A 63 -1.26 8.08 -1.41
CA TRP A 63 -2.32 7.51 -0.58
C TRP A 63 -3.74 7.94 -0.96
N LYS A 64 -3.95 8.33 -2.21
CA LYS A 64 -5.28 8.53 -2.77
C LYS A 64 -6.07 7.23 -2.83
N ILE A 65 -5.35 6.11 -2.98
CA ILE A 65 -5.85 4.74 -2.80
C ILE A 65 -4.97 3.99 -1.80
N HIS A 66 -5.56 3.07 -1.05
CA HIS A 66 -4.86 2.24 -0.07
C HIS A 66 -4.29 0.95 -0.69
N GLY A 67 -3.51 0.19 0.11
CA GLY A 67 -2.86 -1.07 -0.30
C GLY A 67 -3.60 -2.34 0.17
N VAL A 68 -4.91 -2.29 0.39
CA VAL A 68 -5.72 -3.47 0.77
C VAL A 68 -6.56 -3.91 -0.43
N TYR A 69 -6.17 -5.01 -1.07
CA TYR A 69 -6.72 -5.42 -2.36
C TYR A 69 -6.60 -6.93 -2.59
N ALA A 70 -7.38 -7.45 -3.52
CA ALA A 70 -7.20 -8.75 -4.13
C ALA A 70 -6.54 -8.56 -5.51
N VAL A 71 -5.65 -9.47 -5.89
CA VAL A 71 -4.91 -9.41 -7.16
C VAL A 71 -4.96 -10.76 -7.86
N ARG A 72 -4.92 -10.76 -9.19
CA ARG A 72 -4.77 -12.01 -9.96
C ARG A 72 -3.45 -12.69 -9.62
N ALA A 73 -3.50 -13.98 -9.33
CA ALA A 73 -2.35 -14.77 -8.90
C ALA A 73 -1.14 -14.68 -9.86
N SER A 74 -1.39 -14.53 -11.16
CA SER A 74 -0.34 -14.37 -12.18
C SER A 74 0.51 -13.10 -11.99
N ILE A 75 -0.09 -12.01 -11.50
CA ILE A 75 0.64 -10.78 -11.17
C ILE A 75 1.49 -10.99 -9.92
N HIS A 76 0.91 -11.58 -8.87
CA HIS A 76 1.65 -11.87 -7.65
C HIS A 76 2.81 -12.87 -7.89
N GLN A 77 2.62 -13.86 -8.75
CA GLN A 77 3.70 -14.80 -9.13
C GLN A 77 4.84 -14.07 -9.85
N ARG A 78 4.53 -13.07 -10.66
CA ARG A 78 5.54 -12.26 -11.38
C ARG A 78 6.23 -11.26 -10.46
N TYR A 79 5.51 -10.69 -9.51
CA TYR A 79 5.99 -9.71 -8.54
C TYR A 79 5.67 -10.19 -7.11
N PRO A 80 6.47 -11.15 -6.57
CA PRO A 80 6.29 -11.64 -5.22
C PRO A 80 6.61 -10.55 -4.19
N TYR A 81 6.30 -10.82 -2.92
CA TYR A 81 6.58 -9.88 -1.83
C TYR A 81 8.04 -9.41 -1.82
N ASP A 82 8.21 -8.09 -1.78
CA ASP A 82 9.52 -7.47 -1.60
C ASP A 82 10.00 -7.72 -0.16
N THR A 83 11.18 -8.33 -0.04
CA THR A 83 11.82 -8.68 1.24
C THR A 83 13.05 -7.83 1.52
N SER A 84 13.15 -6.66 0.88
CA SER A 84 14.31 -5.77 1.00
C SER A 84 14.47 -5.12 2.38
N SER A 85 13.39 -5.07 3.16
CA SER A 85 13.38 -4.55 4.53
C SER A 85 12.33 -5.27 5.39
N HIS A 86 12.42 -5.13 6.72
CA HIS A 86 11.45 -5.73 7.64
C HIS A 86 10.11 -5.00 7.67
N ALA A 87 10.13 -3.69 7.40
CA ALA A 87 8.94 -2.85 7.35
C ALA A 87 8.88 -2.07 6.03
N TYR A 88 7.66 -1.70 5.61
CA TYR A 88 7.39 -0.84 4.44
C TYR A 88 7.74 -1.42 3.05
N SER A 89 8.30 -2.64 2.96
CA SER A 89 8.57 -3.28 1.66
C SER A 89 7.32 -3.88 1.02
N ASP A 90 6.28 -4.14 1.79
CA ASP A 90 4.96 -4.56 1.33
C ASP A 90 4.29 -3.50 0.44
N ASP A 91 4.49 -2.22 0.73
CA ASP A 91 4.06 -1.12 -0.13
C ASP A 91 4.65 -1.22 -1.54
N ASN A 92 5.91 -1.64 -1.68
CA ASN A 92 6.56 -1.84 -2.97
C ASN A 92 5.83 -2.91 -3.79
N THR A 93 5.48 -4.03 -3.15
CA THR A 93 4.73 -5.12 -3.79
C THR A 93 3.38 -4.63 -4.28
N THR A 94 2.64 -3.93 -3.43
CA THR A 94 1.35 -3.32 -3.77
C THR A 94 1.44 -2.42 -5.00
N ARG A 95 2.42 -1.51 -5.01
CA ARG A 95 2.65 -0.56 -6.11
C ARG A 95 3.02 -1.25 -7.41
N LEU A 96 3.85 -2.31 -7.36
CA LEU A 96 4.18 -3.10 -8.55
C LEU A 96 2.99 -3.90 -9.07
N HIS A 97 2.14 -4.42 -8.19
CA HIS A 97 0.91 -5.09 -8.58
C HIS A 97 -0.04 -4.12 -9.31
N PHE A 98 -0.22 -2.91 -8.77
CA PHE A 98 -1.02 -1.89 -9.45
C PHE A 98 -0.42 -1.53 -10.81
N LEU A 99 0.89 -1.23 -10.86
CA LEU A 99 1.57 -0.89 -12.11
C LEU A 99 1.44 -1.99 -13.18
N ALA A 100 1.44 -3.26 -12.77
CA ALA A 100 1.32 -4.42 -13.66
C ALA A 100 -0.14 -4.75 -14.02
N SER A 101 -1.12 -4.16 -13.34
CA SER A 101 -2.54 -4.39 -13.60
C SER A 101 -2.99 -3.63 -14.85
N ARG A 102 -3.84 -4.25 -15.69
CA ARG A 102 -4.55 -3.56 -16.77
C ARG A 102 -5.52 -2.53 -16.19
N ARG A 103 -6.32 -2.99 -15.20
CA ARG A 103 -7.26 -2.14 -14.45
C ARG A 103 -7.18 -2.44 -12.96
N VAL A 104 -7.28 -1.38 -12.15
CA VAL A 104 -7.44 -1.42 -10.71
C VAL A 104 -8.79 -0.82 -10.38
N VAL A 105 -9.66 -1.59 -9.74
CA VAL A 105 -11.06 -1.19 -9.53
C VAL A 105 -11.45 -1.32 -8.06
N ALA A 106 -12.37 -0.49 -7.59
CA ALA A 106 -12.94 -0.61 -6.26
C ALA A 106 -14.12 -1.58 -6.20
N THR A 107 -14.41 -2.06 -5.01
CA THR A 107 -15.63 -2.81 -4.68
C THR A 107 -16.20 -2.35 -3.33
N ASP A 108 -17.43 -2.72 -3.03
CA ASP A 108 -18.10 -2.48 -1.74
C ASP A 108 -17.85 -3.59 -0.71
N ALA A 109 -16.83 -4.44 -0.95
CA ALA A 109 -16.40 -5.49 -0.03
C ALA A 109 -15.66 -4.89 1.17
N ASP A 110 -16.24 -4.93 2.35
CA ASP A 110 -15.64 -4.34 3.54
C ASP A 110 -14.44 -5.14 4.06
N TYR A 111 -13.35 -4.43 4.31
CA TYR A 111 -12.19 -4.86 5.06
C TYR A 111 -12.05 -3.98 6.29
N TYR A 112 -12.14 -4.56 7.49
CA TYR A 112 -12.02 -3.85 8.76
C TYR A 112 -10.58 -3.87 9.24
N TYR A 113 -9.92 -2.71 9.11
CA TYR A 113 -8.55 -2.49 9.56
C TYR A 113 -8.56 -2.01 11.02
N ARG A 114 -8.06 -2.86 11.92
CA ARG A 114 -8.09 -2.58 13.35
C ARG A 114 -7.06 -1.53 13.73
N GLN A 115 -7.53 -0.48 14.42
CA GLN A 115 -6.68 0.59 14.93
C GLN A 115 -6.38 0.37 16.42
N HIS A 116 -5.09 0.21 16.76
CA HIS A 116 -4.64 0.09 18.15
C HIS A 116 -3.24 0.70 18.33
N ASP A 117 -2.92 1.11 19.59
CA ASP A 117 -1.70 1.85 19.90
C ASP A 117 -0.40 1.03 19.74
N GLN A 118 -0.49 -0.29 19.62
CA GLN A 118 0.66 -1.17 19.42
C GLN A 118 1.00 -1.43 17.94
N SER A 119 0.31 -0.78 17.02
CA SER A 119 0.60 -0.89 15.58
C SER A 119 2.05 -0.51 15.29
N VAL A 120 2.71 -1.24 14.40
CA VAL A 120 4.10 -1.02 13.99
C VAL A 120 4.31 0.42 13.50
N THR A 121 3.32 1.01 12.86
CA THR A 121 3.37 2.38 12.34
C THR A 121 3.42 3.47 13.42
N HIS A 122 3.05 3.15 14.67
CA HIS A 122 3.03 4.09 15.79
C HIS A 122 4.24 3.96 16.72
N ARG A 123 5.10 2.96 16.52
CA ARG A 123 6.27 2.75 17.36
C ARG A 123 7.38 3.76 17.06
N ILE A 124 8.07 4.17 18.12
CA ILE A 124 9.29 4.99 18.03
C ILE A 124 10.48 4.03 18.17
N ASP A 125 10.91 3.44 17.06
CA ASP A 125 12.04 2.53 16.99
C ASP A 125 12.83 2.67 15.67
N GLY A 126 13.93 1.93 15.55
CA GLY A 126 14.82 1.96 14.38
C GLY A 126 14.18 1.47 13.09
N HIS A 127 13.09 0.71 13.13
CA HIS A 127 12.38 0.21 11.93
C HIS A 127 11.81 1.33 11.06
N ARG A 128 11.64 2.55 11.60
CA ARG A 128 11.24 3.71 10.79
C ARG A 128 12.23 4.00 9.66
N PHE A 129 13.51 3.67 9.83
CA PHE A 129 14.55 3.85 8.81
C PHE A 129 14.48 2.83 7.67
N ASP A 130 13.73 1.74 7.83
CA ASP A 130 13.50 0.74 6.77
C ASP A 130 12.82 1.36 5.54
N TYR A 131 12.12 2.49 5.70
CA TYR A 131 11.65 3.29 4.56
C TYR A 131 12.74 3.60 3.54
N LEU A 132 13.96 3.88 3.99
CA LEU A 132 15.08 4.22 3.09
C LEU A 132 15.48 3.00 2.25
N LEU A 133 15.50 1.81 2.86
CA LEU A 133 15.81 0.55 2.17
C LEU A 133 14.69 0.16 1.20
N ALA A 134 13.44 0.24 1.65
CA ALA A 134 12.28 -0.03 0.81
C ALA A 134 12.23 0.92 -0.39
N ASN A 135 12.49 2.22 -0.18
CA ASN A 135 12.50 3.21 -1.24
C ASN A 135 13.62 2.97 -2.25
N GLU A 136 14.80 2.57 -1.82
CA GLU A 136 15.90 2.22 -2.72
C GLU A 136 15.60 0.95 -3.52
N SER A 137 15.02 -0.07 -2.89
CA SER A 137 14.57 -1.29 -3.56
C SER A 137 13.57 -0.96 -4.67
N MET A 138 12.52 -0.18 -4.36
CA MET A 138 11.50 0.19 -5.34
C MET A 138 12.08 0.96 -6.53
N LYS A 139 12.99 1.92 -6.27
CA LYS A 139 13.66 2.64 -7.35
C LYS A 139 14.40 1.70 -8.30
N ARG A 140 15.18 0.77 -7.76
CA ARG A 140 15.91 -0.22 -8.57
C ARG A 140 14.95 -1.08 -9.40
N GLN A 141 13.82 -1.48 -8.81
CA GLN A 141 12.80 -2.26 -9.52
C GLN A 141 12.19 -1.45 -10.67
N LEU A 142 11.80 -0.20 -10.46
CA LEU A 142 11.26 0.69 -11.51
C LEU A 142 12.26 0.86 -12.67
N LEU A 143 13.53 1.09 -12.37
CA LEU A 143 14.58 1.22 -13.39
C LEU A 143 14.81 -0.11 -14.13
N SER A 144 14.82 -1.25 -13.45
CA SER A 144 14.99 -2.56 -14.07
C SER A 144 13.81 -2.94 -14.98
N LEU A 145 12.62 -2.49 -14.66
CA LEU A 145 11.40 -2.66 -15.46
C LEU A 145 11.31 -1.65 -16.62
N GLN A 146 12.29 -0.74 -16.73
CA GLN A 146 12.30 0.32 -17.74
C GLN A 146 11.01 1.16 -17.73
N VAL A 147 10.50 1.43 -16.54
CA VAL A 147 9.36 2.31 -16.35
C VAL A 147 9.73 3.71 -16.85
N ASP A 148 8.80 4.40 -17.48
CA ASP A 148 9.06 5.73 -18.05
C ASP A 148 9.50 6.76 -17.01
N ASP A 149 10.28 7.72 -17.49
CA ASP A 149 10.92 8.74 -16.66
C ASP A 149 9.93 9.60 -15.86
N ALA A 150 8.70 9.75 -16.34
CA ALA A 150 7.69 10.56 -15.63
C ALA A 150 7.24 9.86 -14.35
N LEU A 151 7.00 8.53 -14.38
CA LEU A 151 6.66 7.77 -13.18
C LEU A 151 7.86 7.62 -12.23
N VAL A 152 9.07 7.43 -12.79
CA VAL A 152 10.29 7.40 -11.97
C VAL A 152 10.48 8.74 -11.24
N SER A 153 10.29 9.86 -11.93
CA SER A 153 10.40 11.20 -11.34
C SER A 153 9.33 11.45 -10.28
N LEU A 154 8.09 10.98 -10.52
CA LEU A 154 7.02 11.05 -9.51
C LEU A 154 7.41 10.26 -8.25
N TYR A 155 7.94 9.05 -8.42
CA TYR A 155 8.40 8.23 -7.30
C TYR A 155 9.58 8.88 -6.56
N GLU A 156 10.55 9.49 -7.27
CA GLU A 156 11.66 10.23 -6.65
C GLU A 156 11.16 11.38 -5.76
N ASN A 157 10.12 12.09 -6.17
CA ASN A 157 9.54 13.15 -5.34
C ASN A 157 9.00 12.58 -4.01
N GLU A 158 8.36 11.41 -4.04
CA GLU A 158 7.87 10.76 -2.81
C GLU A 158 9.04 10.25 -1.95
N ARG A 159 10.12 9.73 -2.57
CA ARG A 159 11.34 9.35 -1.83
C ARG A 159 11.95 10.54 -1.09
N TRP A 160 12.01 11.73 -1.71
CA TRP A 160 12.48 12.94 -1.04
C TRP A 160 11.61 13.32 0.16
N LYS A 161 10.29 13.22 0.04
CA LYS A 161 9.37 13.45 1.16
C LYS A 161 9.62 12.47 2.30
N ASN A 162 9.76 11.18 1.99
CA ASN A 162 10.07 10.14 2.97
C ASN A 162 11.43 10.40 3.67
N LEU A 163 12.45 10.84 2.93
CA LEU A 163 13.75 11.19 3.52
C LEU A 163 13.63 12.37 4.50
N ILE A 164 12.85 13.38 4.14
CA ILE A 164 12.58 14.52 5.03
C ILE A 164 11.83 14.07 6.27
N ASP A 165 10.79 13.23 6.11
CA ASP A 165 9.98 12.71 7.22
C ASP A 165 10.83 11.86 8.19
N VAL A 166 11.64 10.95 7.67
CA VAL A 166 12.55 10.11 8.47
C VAL A 166 13.62 10.96 9.17
N SER A 167 14.11 12.00 8.51
CA SER A 167 15.08 12.94 9.12
C SER A 167 14.44 13.75 10.25
N LEU A 168 13.21 14.22 10.06
CA LEU A 168 12.44 14.91 11.09
C LEU A 168 12.12 13.97 12.27
N PHE A 169 11.71 12.75 11.97
CA PHE A 169 11.47 11.72 12.99
C PHE A 169 12.72 11.48 13.84
N TYR A 170 13.91 11.32 13.22
CA TYR A 170 15.17 11.21 13.93
C TYR A 170 15.45 12.43 14.81
N TYR A 171 15.30 13.63 14.27
CA TYR A 171 15.51 14.86 15.02
C TYR A 171 14.63 14.95 16.27
N LEU A 172 13.37 14.58 16.15
CA LEU A 172 12.40 14.64 17.26
C LEU A 172 12.64 13.53 18.30
N HIS A 173 13.12 12.35 17.90
CA HIS A 173 13.17 11.15 18.73
C HIS A 173 14.58 10.61 19.01
N HIS A 174 15.65 11.29 18.57
CA HIS A 174 17.03 10.78 18.66
C HIS A 174 17.45 10.34 20.07
N ARG A 175 16.93 10.99 21.12
CA ARG A 175 17.23 10.59 22.52
C ARG A 175 16.62 9.27 22.91
N GLN A 176 15.50 8.88 22.32
CA GLN A 176 14.82 7.61 22.56
C GLN A 176 15.47 6.49 21.73
N LEU A 177 15.95 6.82 20.54
CA LEU A 177 16.61 5.91 19.60
C LEU A 177 18.08 5.62 19.96
N SER A 178 18.74 6.46 20.79
CA SER A 178 20.16 6.33 21.12
C SER A 178 20.50 5.18 22.07
N GLY A 179 19.55 4.35 22.45
CA GLY A 179 19.74 3.15 23.27
C GLY A 179 19.60 1.83 22.49
N GLU A 180 19.31 1.92 21.19
CA GLU A 180 19.26 0.80 20.26
C GLU A 180 20.53 0.79 19.37
#